data_275dd6eb27f2f3bec9427e841313fde8
#
_entry.id   275dd6eb27f2f3bec9427e841313fde8
#
_cell.length_a   1.000
_cell.length_b   1.000
_cell.length_c   1.000
_cell.angle_alpha   90.00
_cell.angle_beta   90.00
_cell.angle_gamma   90.00
#
_symmetry.space_group_name_H-M   'P 1'
#
loop_
_entity.id
_entity.type
_entity.pdbx_description
1 polymer ?
#
loop_
_entity_poly.entity_id
_entity_poly.type
_entity_poly.pdbx_seq_one_letter_code
_entity_poly.pdbx_strand_id
1 'polypeptide(L)'
;MGQRETVLDISGLHSSYGMIKAIKDINIHVDKGELVSLLGANGAGKSTLLKSIIGMVHIESGSVKYQGEELVGRKSHEIIPMGISIVPEGRKIFADATVMENLAIGSYTRAADKALDQKILDQVFEFFPRLAERKGQMGGTLSGGEQQMLAIGRAMM
;
A
#
# COMPACT_ATOMS: atom_id res chain seq x y z
N MET A 1 25.61 8.12 16.20
CA MET A 1 24.71 7.92 15.04
C MET A 1 23.83 6.72 15.40
N GLY A 2 22.53 6.95 15.72
CA GLY A 2 21.61 5.83 15.99
C GLY A 2 21.47 4.99 14.73
N GLN A 3 21.52 3.67 14.86
CA GLN A 3 21.17 2.78 13.75
C GLN A 3 19.73 3.07 13.35
N ARG A 4 19.50 3.40 12.07
CA ARG A 4 18.15 3.53 11.53
C ARG A 4 17.54 2.13 11.47
N GLU A 5 16.31 2.01 11.91
CA GLU A 5 15.55 0.76 11.89
C GLU A 5 15.02 0.54 10.46
N THR A 6 15.60 -0.42 9.73
CA THR A 6 15.13 -0.77 8.39
C THR A 6 13.82 -1.55 8.50
N VAL A 7 12.76 -1.03 7.89
CA VAL A 7 11.43 -1.66 7.90
C VAL A 7 11.16 -2.48 6.65
N LEU A 8 11.72 -2.13 5.50
CA LEU A 8 11.65 -2.92 4.27
C LEU A 8 13.05 -3.09 3.70
N ASP A 9 13.44 -4.33 3.43
CA ASP A 9 14.71 -4.68 2.80
C ASP A 9 14.48 -5.61 1.62
N ILE A 10 14.93 -5.19 0.43
CA ILE A 10 14.83 -5.92 -0.82
C ILE A 10 16.23 -6.15 -1.34
N SER A 11 16.60 -7.41 -1.55
CA SER A 11 17.94 -7.79 -1.97
C SER A 11 17.91 -8.74 -3.16
N GLY A 12 18.58 -8.37 -4.24
CA GLY A 12 18.74 -9.19 -5.44
C GLY A 12 17.43 -9.64 -6.07
N LEU A 13 16.40 -8.78 -6.05
CA LEU A 13 15.06 -9.15 -6.48
C LEU A 13 14.96 -9.32 -7.99
N HIS A 14 14.52 -10.50 -8.42
CA HIS A 14 14.12 -10.81 -9.79
C HIS A 14 12.67 -11.25 -9.82
N SER A 15 11.87 -10.66 -10.72
CA SER A 15 10.48 -11.08 -10.91
C SER A 15 10.06 -11.02 -12.37
N SER A 16 9.05 -11.85 -12.73
CA SER A 16 8.58 -12.00 -14.10
C SER A 16 7.07 -12.19 -14.19
N TYR A 17 6.52 -11.89 -15.35
CA TYR A 17 5.19 -12.27 -15.78
C TYR A 17 5.33 -13.38 -16.83
N GLY A 18 5.20 -14.64 -16.42
CA GLY A 18 5.50 -15.78 -17.28
C GLY A 18 6.94 -15.73 -17.76
N MET A 19 7.16 -15.64 -19.08
CA MET A 19 8.51 -15.57 -19.68
C MET A 19 9.11 -14.15 -19.74
N ILE A 20 8.35 -13.12 -19.40
CA ILE A 20 8.79 -11.72 -19.48
C ILE A 20 9.42 -11.28 -18.16
N LYS A 21 10.75 -11.14 -18.17
CA LYS A 21 11.48 -10.61 -17.01
C LYS A 21 11.18 -9.10 -16.83
N ALA A 22 10.49 -8.77 -15.77
CA ALA A 22 10.03 -7.42 -15.47
C ALA A 22 10.95 -6.67 -14.50
N ILE A 23 11.62 -7.39 -13.59
CA ILE A 23 12.57 -6.85 -12.61
C ILE A 23 13.83 -7.70 -12.64
N LYS A 24 14.99 -7.04 -12.56
CA LYS A 24 16.30 -7.68 -12.54
C LYS A 24 17.17 -7.00 -11.49
N ASP A 25 17.63 -7.78 -10.52
CA ASP A 25 18.62 -7.41 -9.50
C ASP A 25 18.32 -6.07 -8.79
N ILE A 26 17.10 -5.94 -8.28
CA ILE A 26 16.71 -4.75 -7.52
C ILE A 26 17.11 -4.91 -6.05
N ASN A 27 17.79 -3.87 -5.56
CA ASN A 27 18.21 -3.75 -4.18
C ASN A 27 17.70 -2.40 -3.64
N ILE A 28 16.83 -2.43 -2.62
CA ILE A 28 16.21 -1.23 -2.01
C ILE A 28 16.02 -1.51 -0.52
N HIS A 29 16.28 -0.52 0.31
CA HIS A 29 15.85 -0.52 1.69
C HIS A 29 15.03 0.73 2.01
N VAL A 30 14.14 0.60 2.97
CA VAL A 30 13.34 1.71 3.50
C VAL A 30 13.44 1.67 5.02
N ASP A 31 13.91 2.77 5.60
CA ASP A 31 14.00 2.92 7.03
C ASP A 31 12.70 3.48 7.63
N LYS A 32 12.51 3.29 8.91
CA LYS A 32 11.33 3.79 9.64
C LYS A 32 11.20 5.30 9.51
N GLY A 33 10.02 5.75 9.07
CA GLY A 33 9.72 7.15 8.83
C GLY A 33 10.34 7.73 7.55
N GLU A 34 10.93 6.89 6.70
CA GLU A 34 11.52 7.33 5.43
C GLU A 34 10.46 7.38 4.31
N LEU A 35 10.63 8.33 3.41
CA LEU A 35 9.90 8.43 2.14
C LEU A 35 10.84 8.10 0.99
N VAL A 36 10.61 7.00 0.30
CA VAL A 36 11.37 6.56 -0.87
C VAL A 36 10.56 6.77 -2.14
N SER A 37 11.17 7.40 -3.15
CA SER A 37 10.55 7.61 -4.46
C SER A 37 11.19 6.74 -5.53
N LEU A 38 10.36 6.03 -6.30
CA LEU A 38 10.78 5.23 -7.45
C LEU A 38 10.60 6.05 -8.74
N LEU A 39 11.71 6.40 -9.38
CA LEU A 39 11.71 7.14 -10.64
C LEU A 39 12.05 6.21 -11.81
N GLY A 40 11.44 6.45 -12.96
CA GLY A 40 11.69 5.68 -14.19
C GLY A 40 10.57 5.85 -15.21
N ALA A 41 10.87 5.51 -16.47
CA ALA A 41 9.91 5.56 -17.57
C ALA A 41 8.72 4.60 -17.36
N ASN A 42 7.67 4.77 -18.17
CA ASN A 42 6.57 3.80 -18.21
C ASN A 42 7.13 2.45 -18.70
N GLY A 43 6.73 1.38 -18.02
CA GLY A 43 7.26 0.03 -18.29
C GLY A 43 8.58 -0.30 -17.58
N ALA A 44 9.19 0.62 -16.80
CA ALA A 44 10.44 0.37 -16.07
C ALA A 44 10.31 -0.61 -14.87
N GLY A 45 9.15 -1.19 -14.63
CA GLY A 45 8.95 -2.18 -13.56
C GLY A 45 8.50 -1.61 -12.22
N LYS A 46 8.25 -0.28 -12.08
CA LYS A 46 7.83 0.34 -10.80
C LYS A 46 6.60 -0.33 -10.17
N SER A 47 5.51 -0.46 -10.94
CA SER A 47 4.29 -1.12 -10.47
C SER A 47 4.49 -2.61 -10.23
N THR A 48 5.40 -3.25 -10.98
CA THR A 48 5.76 -4.65 -10.77
C THR A 48 6.48 -4.85 -9.46
N LEU A 49 7.42 -3.96 -9.11
CA LEU A 49 8.11 -3.98 -7.82
C LEU A 49 7.12 -3.89 -6.65
N LEU A 50 6.20 -2.91 -6.68
CA LEU A 50 5.19 -2.77 -5.63
C LEU A 50 4.29 -4.02 -5.52
N LYS A 51 3.89 -4.59 -6.67
CA LYS A 51 3.09 -5.82 -6.70
C LYS A 51 3.87 -7.04 -6.22
N SER A 52 5.19 -7.10 -6.46
CA SER A 52 6.05 -8.18 -5.95
C SER A 52 6.13 -8.14 -4.42
N ILE A 53 6.28 -6.95 -3.82
CA ILE A 53 6.33 -6.77 -2.36
C ILE A 53 5.07 -7.32 -1.69
N ILE A 54 3.90 -7.12 -2.29
CA ILE A 54 2.62 -7.59 -1.73
C ILE A 54 2.20 -8.98 -2.24
N GLY A 55 3.10 -9.75 -2.83
CA GLY A 55 2.85 -11.14 -3.24
C GLY A 55 1.89 -11.31 -4.43
N MET A 56 1.71 -10.27 -5.27
CA MET A 56 0.85 -10.33 -6.47
C MET A 56 1.61 -10.72 -7.74
N VAL A 57 2.93 -10.77 -7.70
CA VAL A 57 3.79 -11.16 -8.82
C VAL A 57 4.78 -12.21 -8.33
N HIS A 58 5.04 -13.20 -9.17
CA HIS A 58 5.98 -14.27 -8.85
C HIS A 58 7.41 -13.73 -8.77
N ILE A 59 8.09 -14.03 -7.68
CA ILE A 59 9.50 -13.73 -7.46
C ILE A 59 10.31 -14.97 -7.85
N GLU A 60 11.22 -14.82 -8.80
CA GLU A 60 12.10 -15.89 -9.27
C GLU A 60 13.27 -16.12 -8.33
N SER A 61 13.85 -15.03 -7.82
CA SER A 61 14.97 -15.05 -6.87
C SER A 61 15.09 -13.72 -6.13
N GLY A 62 15.89 -13.70 -5.08
CA GLY A 62 16.07 -12.56 -4.20
C GLY A 62 15.26 -12.71 -2.90
N SER A 63 15.26 -11.67 -2.09
CA SER A 63 14.60 -11.61 -0.79
C SER A 63 13.84 -10.31 -0.67
N VAL A 64 12.69 -10.36 -0.01
CA VAL A 64 11.88 -9.18 0.38
C VAL A 64 11.53 -9.35 1.84
N LYS A 65 12.13 -8.55 2.71
CA LYS A 65 11.88 -8.63 4.15
C LYS A 65 11.15 -7.39 4.64
N TYR A 66 10.12 -7.59 5.42
CA TYR A 66 9.42 -6.54 6.14
C TYR A 66 9.56 -6.74 7.64
N GLN A 67 10.15 -5.76 8.34
CA GLN A 67 10.49 -5.85 9.76
C GLN A 67 11.27 -7.14 10.12
N GLY A 68 12.16 -7.55 9.21
CA GLY A 68 12.98 -8.77 9.35
C GLY A 68 12.30 -10.06 8.91
N GLU A 69 11.00 -10.09 8.65
CA GLU A 69 10.26 -11.25 8.17
C GLU A 69 10.27 -11.37 6.65
N GLU A 70 10.59 -12.55 6.12
CA GLU A 70 10.59 -12.84 4.69
C GLU A 70 9.17 -12.87 4.12
N LEU A 71 8.95 -12.15 3.02
CA LEU A 71 7.67 -12.08 2.31
C LEU A 71 7.62 -12.98 1.07
N VAL A 72 8.77 -13.39 0.53
CA VAL A 72 8.81 -14.24 -0.67
C VAL A 72 8.08 -15.55 -0.41
N GLY A 73 7.16 -15.89 -1.32
CA GLY A 73 6.30 -17.07 -1.21
C GLY A 73 5.01 -16.86 -0.41
N ARG A 74 4.88 -15.76 0.34
CA ARG A 74 3.62 -15.41 1.01
C ARG A 74 2.61 -14.85 0.02
N LYS A 75 1.33 -15.05 0.31
CA LYS A 75 0.22 -14.51 -0.47
C LYS A 75 -0.19 -13.14 0.07
N SER A 76 -0.83 -12.32 -0.76
CA SER A 76 -1.25 -10.96 -0.38
C SER A 76 -2.09 -10.90 0.90
N HIS A 77 -2.99 -11.89 1.12
CA HIS A 77 -3.83 -11.94 2.31
C HIS A 77 -3.05 -12.28 3.60
N GLU A 78 -1.81 -12.76 3.48
CA GLU A 78 -0.89 -12.99 4.61
C GLU A 78 0.00 -11.76 4.85
N ILE A 79 0.32 -11.00 3.78
CA ILE A 79 1.21 -9.84 3.83
C ILE A 79 0.47 -8.59 4.32
N ILE A 80 -0.75 -8.34 3.80
CA ILE A 80 -1.52 -7.13 4.14
C ILE A 80 -1.74 -6.99 5.66
N PRO A 81 -2.13 -8.05 6.41
CA PRO A 81 -2.29 -7.95 7.86
C PRO A 81 -1.01 -7.62 8.65
N MET A 82 0.17 -7.76 8.05
CA MET A 82 1.44 -7.36 8.67
C MET A 82 1.62 -5.84 8.74
N GLY A 83 0.71 -5.05 8.13
CA GLY A 83 0.75 -3.59 8.12
C GLY A 83 1.29 -2.99 6.81
N ILE A 84 1.32 -3.78 5.74
CA ILE A 84 1.67 -3.30 4.40
C ILE A 84 0.38 -3.07 3.62
N SER A 85 0.19 -1.87 3.08
CA SER A 85 -0.93 -1.58 2.19
C SER A 85 -0.46 -0.95 0.88
N ILE A 86 -1.31 -1.02 -0.15
CA ILE A 86 -1.04 -0.44 -1.47
C ILE A 86 -2.21 0.42 -1.93
N VAL A 87 -1.89 1.59 -2.47
CA VAL A 87 -2.83 2.40 -3.24
C VAL A 87 -2.64 2.08 -4.72
N PRO A 88 -3.58 1.39 -5.38
CA PRO A 88 -3.42 0.99 -6.77
C PRO A 88 -3.54 2.18 -7.72
N GLU A 89 -2.95 2.03 -8.91
CA GLU A 89 -3.16 2.98 -10.00
C GLU A 89 -4.65 3.11 -10.35
N GLY A 90 -5.06 4.33 -10.71
CA GLY A 90 -6.47 4.62 -11.03
C GLY A 90 -7.39 4.67 -9.79
N ARG A 91 -6.81 4.87 -8.60
CA ARG A 91 -7.50 5.11 -7.32
C ARG A 91 -8.31 3.90 -6.81
N LYS A 92 -9.07 3.22 -7.69
CA LYS A 92 -9.88 2.01 -7.39
C LYS A 92 -10.76 2.17 -6.15
N ILE A 93 -11.41 3.33 -6.01
CA ILE A 93 -12.45 3.56 -5.01
C ILE A 93 -13.75 2.87 -5.40
N PHE A 94 -14.61 2.63 -4.43
CA PHE A 94 -15.98 2.17 -4.66
C PHE A 94 -16.85 3.41 -4.93
N ALA A 95 -17.21 3.61 -6.21
CA ALA A 95 -17.90 4.82 -6.66
C ALA A 95 -19.30 4.97 -6.05
N ASP A 96 -20.00 3.84 -5.88
CA ASP A 96 -21.36 3.75 -5.37
C ASP A 96 -21.43 3.59 -3.83
N ALA A 97 -20.30 3.71 -3.16
CA ALA A 97 -20.20 3.74 -1.71
C ALA A 97 -19.81 5.15 -1.24
N THR A 98 -20.25 5.52 -0.04
CA THR A 98 -19.89 6.77 0.60
C THR A 98 -18.41 6.83 0.96
N VAL A 99 -17.91 8.02 1.30
CA VAL A 99 -16.54 8.20 1.87
C VAL A 99 -16.34 7.31 3.08
N MET A 100 -17.29 7.30 4.03
CA MET A 100 -17.18 6.47 5.24
C MET A 100 -17.15 4.99 4.94
N GLU A 101 -17.99 4.50 4.04
CA GLU A 101 -18.02 3.08 3.64
C GLU A 101 -16.73 2.69 2.92
N ASN A 102 -16.19 3.55 2.04
CA ASN A 102 -14.88 3.33 1.43
C ASN A 102 -13.76 3.20 2.47
N LEU A 103 -13.75 4.07 3.48
CA LEU A 103 -12.76 4.02 4.56
C LEU A 103 -12.94 2.76 5.41
N ALA A 104 -14.16 2.42 5.80
CA ALA A 104 -14.44 1.23 6.60
C ALA A 104 -13.97 -0.09 5.95
N ILE A 105 -13.98 -0.18 4.62
CA ILE A 105 -13.44 -1.34 3.90
C ILE A 105 -11.94 -1.51 4.15
N GLY A 106 -11.19 -0.44 4.42
CA GLY A 106 -9.75 -0.50 4.70
C GLY A 106 -9.40 -1.33 5.94
N SER A 107 -10.25 -1.31 6.97
CA SER A 107 -10.03 -2.04 8.22
C SER A 107 -10.46 -3.52 8.17
N TYR A 108 -11.01 -3.99 7.04
CA TYR A 108 -11.59 -5.34 6.91
C TYR A 108 -10.63 -6.49 7.26
N THR A 109 -9.34 -6.33 7.02
CA THR A 109 -8.34 -7.39 7.26
C THR A 109 -7.84 -7.44 8.70
N ARG A 110 -8.17 -6.46 9.54
CA ARG A 110 -7.79 -6.43 10.96
C ARG A 110 -8.84 -7.11 11.82
N ALA A 111 -8.39 -7.66 12.96
CA ALA A 111 -9.33 -8.05 14.02
C ALA A 111 -10.13 -6.82 14.46
N ALA A 112 -11.42 -7.00 14.75
CA ALA A 112 -12.31 -5.90 15.11
C ALA A 112 -11.83 -5.18 16.38
N ASP A 113 -11.19 -4.04 16.20
CA ASP A 113 -10.79 -3.12 17.28
C ASP A 113 -11.34 -1.72 16.95
N LYS A 114 -12.54 -1.46 17.48
CA LYS A 114 -13.24 -0.18 17.24
C LYS A 114 -12.47 1.04 17.73
N ALA A 115 -11.68 0.91 18.79
CA ALA A 115 -10.91 2.02 19.34
C ALA A 115 -9.73 2.36 18.43
N LEU A 116 -9.05 1.35 17.92
CA LEU A 116 -7.96 1.53 16.95
C LEU A 116 -8.50 2.07 15.62
N ASP A 117 -9.61 1.52 15.12
CA ASP A 117 -10.24 2.00 13.88
C ASP A 117 -10.65 3.47 13.99
N GLN A 118 -11.24 3.87 15.12
CA GLN A 118 -11.59 5.28 15.36
C GLN A 118 -10.34 6.16 15.38
N LYS A 119 -9.28 5.74 16.06
CA LYS A 119 -8.02 6.49 16.12
C LYS A 119 -7.41 6.69 14.74
N ILE A 120 -7.41 5.65 13.90
CA ILE A 120 -6.87 5.76 12.53
C ILE A 120 -7.78 6.65 11.67
N LEU A 121 -9.09 6.52 11.81
CA LEU A 121 -10.06 7.37 11.12
C LEU A 121 -9.87 8.85 11.45
N ASP A 122 -9.62 9.17 12.72
CA ASP A 122 -9.34 10.54 13.15
C ASP A 122 -8.04 11.06 12.50
N GLN A 123 -6.99 10.24 12.41
CA GLN A 123 -5.77 10.59 11.68
C GLN A 123 -6.01 10.80 10.18
N VAL A 124 -6.83 9.95 9.54
CA VAL A 124 -7.21 10.14 8.13
C VAL A 124 -7.89 11.48 7.92
N PHE A 125 -8.79 11.89 8.84
CA PHE A 125 -9.48 13.18 8.74
C PHE A 125 -8.59 14.38 9.11
N GLU A 126 -7.59 14.18 9.93
CA GLU A 126 -6.55 15.19 10.19
C GLU A 126 -5.71 15.44 8.93
N PHE A 127 -5.26 14.37 8.23
CA PHE A 127 -4.51 14.49 6.97
C PHE A 127 -5.37 14.98 5.81
N PHE A 128 -6.65 14.58 5.78
CA PHE A 128 -7.57 14.87 4.68
C PHE A 128 -8.89 15.48 5.19
N PRO A 129 -8.88 16.75 5.67
CA PRO A 129 -10.08 17.40 6.23
C PRO A 129 -11.28 17.41 5.28
N ARG A 130 -11.01 17.47 3.96
CA ARG A 130 -12.08 17.41 2.93
C ARG A 130 -12.88 16.12 2.96
N LEU A 131 -12.30 15.01 3.35
CA LEU A 131 -13.01 13.75 3.52
C LEU A 131 -13.93 13.80 4.75
N ALA A 132 -13.52 14.48 5.82
CA ALA A 132 -14.33 14.67 7.01
C ALA A 132 -15.61 15.50 6.71
N GLU A 133 -15.48 16.53 5.87
CA GLU A 133 -16.61 17.38 5.43
C GLU A 133 -17.62 16.59 4.55
N ARG A 134 -17.18 15.52 3.92
CA ARG A 134 -17.91 14.77 2.87
C ARG A 134 -18.20 13.31 3.24
N LYS A 135 -18.26 12.99 4.52
CA LYS A 135 -18.39 11.59 5.03
C LYS A 135 -19.51 10.81 4.36
N GLY A 136 -20.66 11.44 4.13
CA GLY A 136 -21.83 10.82 3.49
C GLY A 136 -21.89 10.96 1.97
N GLN A 137 -20.90 11.62 1.33
CA GLN A 137 -20.90 11.81 -0.11
C GLN A 137 -20.43 10.54 -0.82
N MET A 138 -21.05 10.20 -1.95
CA MET A 138 -20.65 9.05 -2.78
C MET A 138 -19.25 9.28 -3.39
N GLY A 139 -18.41 8.26 -3.31
CA GLY A 139 -17.02 8.32 -3.79
C GLY A 139 -16.90 8.73 -5.26
N GLY A 140 -17.79 8.25 -6.10
CA GLY A 140 -17.82 8.58 -7.53
C GLY A 140 -18.08 10.06 -7.85
N THR A 141 -18.67 10.82 -6.93
CA THR A 141 -18.97 12.24 -7.10
C THR A 141 -17.89 13.19 -6.60
N LEU A 142 -16.83 12.64 -5.98
CA LEU A 142 -15.67 13.38 -5.53
C LEU A 142 -14.82 13.84 -6.72
N SER A 143 -14.13 14.96 -6.56
CA SER A 143 -13.09 15.38 -7.51
C SER A 143 -11.94 14.35 -7.59
N GLY A 144 -11.17 14.40 -8.69
CA GLY A 144 -10.05 13.47 -8.85
C GLY A 144 -9.03 13.50 -7.72
N GLY A 145 -8.75 14.66 -7.13
CA GLY A 145 -7.87 14.81 -5.98
C GLY A 145 -8.47 14.21 -4.71
N GLU A 146 -9.76 14.46 -4.45
CA GLU A 146 -10.48 13.89 -3.29
C GLU A 146 -10.59 12.38 -3.38
N GLN A 147 -10.79 11.82 -4.58
CA GLN A 147 -10.76 10.38 -4.82
C GLN A 147 -9.38 9.77 -4.50
N GLN A 148 -8.30 10.50 -4.81
CA GLN A 148 -6.95 10.07 -4.46
C GLN A 148 -6.73 10.12 -2.94
N MET A 149 -7.19 11.17 -2.26
CA MET A 149 -7.17 11.24 -0.80
C MET A 149 -7.96 10.09 -0.17
N LEU A 150 -9.14 9.76 -0.72
CA LEU A 150 -9.95 8.64 -0.27
C LEU A 150 -9.26 7.29 -0.45
N ALA A 151 -8.58 7.07 -1.59
CA ALA A 151 -7.82 5.86 -1.83
C ALA A 151 -6.64 5.70 -0.84
N ILE A 152 -5.94 6.80 -0.52
CA ILE A 152 -4.87 6.81 0.47
C ILE A 152 -5.46 6.59 1.88
N GLY A 153 -6.51 7.32 2.25
CA GLY A 153 -7.17 7.16 3.55
C GLY A 153 -7.64 5.73 3.79
N ARG A 154 -8.21 5.08 2.76
CA ARG A 154 -8.59 3.67 2.83
C ARG A 154 -7.39 2.74 3.05
N ALA A 155 -6.24 3.06 2.48
CA ALA A 155 -5.02 2.27 2.68
C ALA A 155 -4.40 2.48 4.07
N MET A 156 -4.70 3.59 4.74
CA MET A 156 -4.29 3.87 6.12
C MET A 156 -5.15 3.13 7.14
N MET A 157 -6.44 2.90 6.83
CA MET A 157 -7.40 2.16 7.64
C MET A 157 -7.06 0.67 7.74
#